data_0f1beda872843cfdfc0d888df1a79097
#
_entry.id   0f1beda872843cfdfc0d888df1a79097
#
_cell.length_a   1.000
_cell.length_b   1.000
_cell.length_c   1.000
_cell.angle_alpha   90.00
_cell.angle_beta   90.00
_cell.angle_gamma   90.00
#
_symmetry.space_group_name_H-M   'P 1'
#
loop_
_entity.id
_entity.type
_entity.pdbx_description
1 polymer ?
#
loop_
_entity_poly.entity_id
_entity_poly.type
_entity_poly.pdbx_seq_one_letter_code
_entity_poly.pdbx_strand_id
1 'polypeptide(L)'
;MVKLEDAKSYMMIDFDEKDNDIVNFIEEAKTIIETSTGAQAEIVYNSGDEKLIHLYDIIHKIVIKNLWDEQSTSGSRLTNLYIKLRAYYRKVTNG
;
A
#
# COMPACT_ATOMS: atom_id res chain seq x y z
N MET A 1 -7.30 -4.57 -5.16
CA MET A 1 -6.99 -4.37 -3.72
C MET A 1 -6.10 -5.50 -3.23
N VAL A 2 -5.11 -5.17 -2.42
CA VAL A 2 -4.21 -6.19 -1.87
C VAL A 2 -4.94 -7.00 -0.79
N LYS A 3 -5.05 -8.29 -1.03
CA LYS A 3 -5.69 -9.23 -0.11
C LYS A 3 -4.64 -10.04 0.64
N LEU A 4 -5.08 -10.83 1.63
CA LEU A 4 -4.17 -11.66 2.42
C LEU A 4 -3.28 -12.55 1.54
N GLU A 5 -3.86 -13.26 0.58
CA GLU A 5 -3.07 -14.14 -0.28
C GLU A 5 -2.08 -13.36 -1.16
N ASP A 6 -2.42 -12.14 -1.58
CA ASP A 6 -1.51 -11.30 -2.35
C ASP A 6 -0.31 -10.88 -1.51
N ALA A 7 -0.55 -10.48 -0.26
CA ALA A 7 0.51 -10.08 0.66
C ALA A 7 1.42 -11.26 0.99
N LYS A 8 0.84 -12.42 1.29
CA LYS A 8 1.59 -13.64 1.59
C LYS A 8 2.46 -14.05 0.41
N SER A 9 1.90 -14.00 -0.80
CA SER A 9 2.63 -14.34 -2.02
C SER A 9 3.80 -13.38 -2.23
N TYR A 10 3.58 -12.08 -2.06
CA TYR A 10 4.63 -11.07 -2.22
C TYR A 10 5.77 -11.28 -1.21
N MET A 11 5.42 -11.63 0.03
CA MET A 11 6.40 -11.83 1.10
C MET A 11 6.96 -13.26 1.15
N MET A 12 6.51 -14.13 0.25
CA MET A 12 6.92 -15.54 0.17
C MET A 12 6.61 -16.30 1.47
N ILE A 13 5.44 -16.04 2.03
CA ILE A 13 4.96 -16.72 3.26
C ILE A 13 3.99 -17.82 2.87
N ASP A 14 4.27 -19.05 3.27
CA ASP A 14 3.43 -20.21 2.95
C ASP A 14 2.80 -20.87 4.18
N PHE A 15 2.93 -20.25 5.36
CA PHE A 15 2.31 -20.74 6.58
C PHE A 15 1.18 -19.81 7.01
N ASP A 16 0.27 -20.31 7.89
CA ASP A 16 -0.96 -19.59 8.23
C ASP A 16 -1.00 -19.03 9.67
N GLU A 17 0.00 -19.33 10.49
CA GLU A 17 0.00 -18.99 11.92
C GLU A 17 -0.01 -17.47 12.16
N LYS A 18 0.42 -16.68 11.17
CA LYS A 18 0.51 -15.22 11.30
C LYS A 18 -0.51 -14.48 10.43
N ASP A 19 -1.52 -15.18 9.91
CA ASP A 19 -2.49 -14.55 9.00
C ASP A 19 -3.18 -13.35 9.63
N ASN A 20 -3.56 -13.43 10.92
CA ASN A 20 -4.21 -12.30 11.59
C ASN A 20 -3.29 -11.08 11.68
N ASP A 21 -2.01 -11.30 11.94
CA ASP A 21 -1.03 -10.22 11.98
C ASP A 21 -0.89 -9.56 10.60
N ILE A 22 -0.87 -10.37 9.54
CA ILE A 22 -0.74 -9.86 8.17
C ILE A 22 -1.99 -9.06 7.79
N VAL A 23 -3.18 -9.53 8.15
CA VAL A 23 -4.43 -8.79 7.92
C VAL A 23 -4.37 -7.42 8.60
N ASN A 24 -3.86 -7.36 9.84
CA ASN A 24 -3.71 -6.11 10.56
C ASN A 24 -2.70 -5.19 9.87
N PHE A 25 -1.60 -5.73 9.35
CA PHE A 25 -0.61 -4.94 8.60
C PHE A 25 -1.20 -4.37 7.30
N ILE A 26 -2.08 -5.13 6.63
CA ILE A 26 -2.75 -4.65 5.42
C ILE A 26 -3.56 -3.37 5.74
N GLU A 27 -4.31 -3.38 6.86
CA GLU A 27 -5.09 -2.22 7.27
C GLU A 27 -4.21 -1.07 7.78
N GLU A 28 -3.18 -1.38 8.56
CA GLU A 28 -2.23 -0.37 9.06
C GLU A 28 -1.52 0.32 7.90
N ALA A 29 -1.13 -0.45 6.88
CA ALA A 29 -0.45 0.09 5.71
C ALA A 29 -1.34 1.09 4.96
N LYS A 30 -2.64 0.84 4.84
CA LYS A 30 -3.56 1.80 4.23
C LYS A 30 -3.56 3.12 4.99
N THR A 31 -3.56 3.06 6.31
CA THR A 31 -3.53 4.26 7.16
C THR A 31 -2.23 5.03 6.98
N ILE A 32 -1.09 4.32 6.92
CA ILE A 32 0.21 4.93 6.69
C ILE A 32 0.25 5.65 5.34
N ILE A 33 -0.24 5.00 4.29
CA ILE A 33 -0.27 5.58 2.95
C ILE A 33 -1.16 6.83 2.93
N GLU A 34 -2.34 6.75 3.53
CA GLU A 34 -3.26 7.89 3.56
C GLU A 34 -2.66 9.07 4.31
N THR A 35 -2.04 8.85 5.48
CA THR A 35 -1.42 9.93 6.25
C THR A 35 -0.21 10.52 5.54
N SER A 36 0.51 9.71 4.77
CA SER A 36 1.71 10.16 4.06
C SER A 36 1.41 10.87 2.74
N THR A 37 0.30 10.53 2.09
CA THR A 37 0.01 10.97 0.72
C THR A 37 -1.36 11.65 0.55
N GLY A 38 -2.28 11.43 1.47
CA GLY A 38 -3.68 11.82 1.31
C GLY A 38 -4.49 10.86 0.45
N ALA A 39 -3.85 9.84 -0.14
CA ALA A 39 -4.55 8.90 -1.03
C ALA A 39 -5.38 7.91 -0.22
N GLN A 40 -6.69 7.99 -0.39
CA GLN A 40 -7.63 7.07 0.25
C GLN A 40 -7.83 5.84 -0.65
N ALA A 41 -7.63 4.65 -0.08
CA ALA A 41 -7.71 3.39 -0.82
C ALA A 41 -9.04 3.26 -1.59
N GLU A 42 -10.15 3.56 -0.93
CA GLU A 42 -11.47 3.45 -1.53
C GLU A 42 -11.60 4.32 -2.77
N ILE A 43 -11.12 5.56 -2.71
CA ILE A 43 -11.17 6.48 -3.86
C ILE A 43 -10.26 5.97 -4.97
N VAL A 44 -9.07 5.46 -4.63
CA VAL A 44 -8.15 4.89 -5.62
C VAL A 44 -8.82 3.75 -6.39
N TYR A 45 -9.42 2.79 -5.68
CA TYR A 45 -10.01 1.62 -6.32
C TYR A 45 -11.30 1.94 -7.07
N ASN A 46 -12.01 2.98 -6.68
CA ASN A 46 -13.22 3.42 -7.39
C ASN A 46 -12.92 4.39 -8.53
N SER A 47 -11.67 4.81 -8.71
CA SER A 47 -11.30 5.78 -9.74
C SER A 47 -11.38 5.25 -11.16
N GLY A 48 -11.26 3.92 -11.33
CA GLY A 48 -11.16 3.30 -12.64
C GLY A 48 -9.83 3.57 -13.36
N ASP A 49 -8.89 4.25 -12.71
CA ASP A 49 -7.59 4.56 -13.32
C ASP A 49 -6.60 3.43 -12.99
N GLU A 50 -6.28 2.64 -13.99
CA GLU A 50 -5.44 1.45 -13.81
C GLU A 50 -4.02 1.79 -13.32
N LYS A 51 -3.46 2.89 -13.78
CA LYS A 51 -2.11 3.30 -13.37
C LYS A 51 -2.09 3.71 -11.91
N LEU A 52 -3.11 4.44 -11.47
CA LEU A 52 -3.23 4.85 -10.07
C LEU A 52 -3.39 3.62 -9.16
N ILE A 53 -4.28 2.70 -9.55
CA ILE A 53 -4.53 1.47 -8.80
C ILE A 53 -3.24 0.65 -8.70
N HIS A 54 -2.53 0.49 -9.82
CA HIS A 54 -1.29 -0.29 -9.85
C HIS A 54 -0.20 0.33 -8.97
N LEU A 55 -0.04 1.64 -9.04
CA LEU A 55 0.94 2.35 -8.21
C LEU A 55 0.61 2.19 -6.72
N TYR A 56 -0.67 2.33 -6.37
CA TYR A 56 -1.11 2.13 -4.99
C TYR A 56 -0.81 0.70 -4.52
N ASP A 57 -1.11 -0.30 -5.34
CA ASP A 57 -0.88 -1.71 -4.98
C ASP A 57 0.61 -2.00 -4.74
N ILE A 58 1.49 -1.45 -5.58
CA ILE A 58 2.94 -1.60 -5.40
C ILE A 58 3.38 -1.04 -4.05
N ILE A 59 2.95 0.18 -3.75
CA ILE A 59 3.32 0.85 -2.50
C ILE A 59 2.73 0.11 -1.31
N HIS A 60 1.48 -0.33 -1.42
CA HIS A 60 0.79 -1.07 -0.36
C HIS A 60 1.56 -2.34 0.03
N LYS A 61 1.99 -3.11 -0.98
CA LYS A 61 2.77 -4.34 -0.74
C LYS A 61 4.11 -4.04 -0.07
N ILE A 62 4.80 -2.98 -0.50
CA ILE A 62 6.09 -2.60 0.10
C ILE A 62 5.90 -2.20 1.57
N VAL A 63 4.89 -1.41 1.87
CA VAL A 63 4.61 -0.97 3.24
C VAL A 63 4.27 -2.17 4.13
N ILE A 64 3.42 -3.08 3.65
CA ILE A 64 3.08 -4.31 4.39
C ILE A 64 4.35 -5.09 4.71
N LYS A 65 5.23 -5.29 3.72
CA LYS A 65 6.47 -6.02 3.93
C LYS A 65 7.39 -5.32 4.93
N ASN A 66 7.48 -4.00 4.87
CA ASN A 66 8.30 -3.26 5.83
C ASN A 66 7.75 -3.36 7.26
N LEU A 67 6.42 -3.37 7.41
CA LEU A 67 5.81 -3.62 8.73
C LEU A 67 6.13 -5.03 9.22
N TRP A 68 6.04 -6.02 8.33
CA TRP A 68 6.39 -7.41 8.66
C TRP A 68 7.84 -7.56 9.09
N ASP A 69 8.75 -6.89 8.38
CA ASP A 69 10.19 -6.94 8.64
C ASP A 69 10.65 -5.96 9.73
N GLU A 70 9.73 -5.24 10.35
CA GLU A 70 10.03 -4.19 11.36
C GLU A 70 10.98 -3.12 10.81
N GLN A 71 10.81 -2.77 9.54
CA GLN A 71 11.60 -1.74 8.88
C GLN A 71 10.81 -0.43 8.74
N SER A 72 11.54 0.66 8.50
CA SER A 72 10.95 1.98 8.36
C SER A 72 9.97 2.05 7.17
N THR A 73 8.83 2.69 7.39
CA THR A 73 7.86 3.00 6.34
C THR A 73 8.02 4.42 5.80
N SER A 74 9.11 5.11 6.18
CA SER A 74 9.42 6.47 5.75
C SER A 74 10.82 6.61 5.18
N GLY A 75 11.45 5.51 4.75
CA GLY A 75 12.77 5.54 4.11
C GLY A 75 12.70 6.24 2.75
N SER A 76 13.88 6.59 2.20
CA SER A 76 13.96 7.41 0.99
C SER A 76 13.25 6.82 -0.22
N ARG A 77 13.31 5.48 -0.40
CA ARG A 77 12.61 4.81 -1.50
C ARG A 77 11.09 4.99 -1.38
N LEU A 78 10.54 4.74 -0.19
CA LEU A 78 9.10 4.90 0.04
C LEU A 78 8.68 6.36 -0.03
N THR A 79 9.49 7.28 0.49
CA THR A 79 9.20 8.70 0.40
C THR A 79 9.06 9.14 -1.05
N ASN A 80 9.94 8.68 -1.94
CA ASN A 80 9.85 8.99 -3.36
C ASN A 80 8.58 8.41 -3.99
N LEU A 81 8.21 7.20 -3.61
CA LEU A 81 6.97 6.57 -4.08
C LEU A 81 5.74 7.30 -3.56
N TYR A 82 5.75 7.74 -2.31
CA TYR A 82 4.66 8.54 -1.74
C TYR A 82 4.47 9.85 -2.49
N ILE A 83 5.56 10.53 -2.85
CA ILE A 83 5.49 11.76 -3.63
C ILE A 83 4.82 11.51 -4.98
N LYS A 84 5.20 10.44 -5.67
CA LYS A 84 4.61 10.05 -6.95
C LYS A 84 3.13 9.72 -6.81
N LEU A 85 2.79 8.94 -5.80
CA LEU A 85 1.39 8.58 -5.55
C LEU A 85 0.55 9.80 -5.26
N ARG A 86 1.04 10.71 -4.41
CA ARG A 86 0.33 11.93 -4.07
C ARG A 86 0.05 12.78 -5.30
N ALA A 87 1.06 12.98 -6.14
CA ALA A 87 0.92 13.79 -7.35
C ALA A 87 -0.09 13.15 -8.32
N TYR A 88 0.03 11.85 -8.54
CA TYR A 88 -0.85 11.14 -9.46
C TYR A 88 -2.29 11.07 -8.94
N TYR A 89 -2.46 10.82 -7.66
CA TYR A 89 -3.76 10.79 -7.00
C TYR A 89 -4.49 12.12 -7.16
N ARG A 90 -3.78 13.23 -6.92
CA ARG A 90 -4.36 14.57 -7.09
C ARG A 90 -4.77 14.83 -8.54
N LYS A 91 -3.94 14.42 -9.48
CA LYS A 91 -4.23 14.57 -10.91
C LYS A 91 -5.50 13.82 -11.29
N VAL A 92 -5.66 12.60 -10.82
CA VAL A 92 -6.81 11.74 -11.15
C VAL A 92 -8.08 12.23 -10.46
N THR A 93 -7.99 12.67 -9.19
CA THR A 93 -9.17 13.06 -8.42
C THR A 93 -9.60 14.50 -8.64
N ASN A 94 -8.68 15.39 -9.01
CA ASN A 94 -8.98 16.80 -9.23
C ASN A 94 -8.98 17.21 -10.71
N GLY A 95 -8.57 16.29 -11.53
CA GLY A 95 -8.43 16.55 -12.95
C GLY A 95 -9.65 16.28 -13.74
#